data_98d82e4cfcc939f5c271846758c00dc6
#
_entry.id   98d82e4cfcc939f5c271846758c00dc6
#
_cell.length_a   1.000
_cell.length_b   1.000
_cell.length_c   1.000
_cell.angle_alpha   90.00
_cell.angle_beta   90.00
_cell.angle_gamma   90.00
#
_symmetry.space_group_name_H-M   'P 1'
#
loop_
_entity.id
_entity.type
_entity.pdbx_description
1 polymer ?
#
loop_
_entity_poly.entity_id
_entity_poly.type
_entity_poly.pdbx_seq_one_letter_code
_entity_poly.pdbx_strand_id
1 'polypeptide(L)'
;MTCKNVPFVRILAVAAPLLVASQVMAQDAGGGGAEQSSAIADFFKYQNCGTIGYLIMVLSVIAGALMIENFMNIKREKLAPPDLLNDIEALFDGENFQEAVELCEQEKNYLTNVVGAGLSKLGHAFETMQTAIREMQTEETVKLFQKIGWLSLISAIAPMMGLFGTVTGMFVTFGTIAAAGGSVSPATLASGIKMALITTILGLTVAIPVGVAFYTLRNRVIRVSTEINAISENLFERFRSKN
;
A
#
# COMPACT_ATOMS: atom_id res chain seq x y z
N MET A 1 -5.14 -2.90 27.86
CA MET A 1 -4.71 -4.18 27.28
C MET A 1 -3.74 -3.89 26.14
N THR A 2 -2.48 -4.08 26.41
CA THR A 2 -1.31 -3.72 25.60
C THR A 2 -1.11 -4.71 24.45
N CYS A 3 -1.46 -4.31 23.22
CA CYS A 3 -1.16 -5.10 22.02
C CYS A 3 0.29 -4.87 21.56
N LYS A 4 1.20 -5.62 22.18
CA LYS A 4 2.67 -5.56 21.99
C LYS A 4 3.18 -6.49 20.86
N ASN A 5 2.44 -6.67 19.75
CA ASN A 5 2.79 -7.61 18.68
C ASN A 5 2.90 -6.97 17.28
N VAL A 6 3.52 -5.79 17.20
CA VAL A 6 3.78 -5.10 15.91
C VAL A 6 5.00 -5.63 15.13
N PRO A 7 6.05 -6.26 15.74
CA PRO A 7 7.19 -6.74 14.96
C PRO A 7 6.87 -7.98 14.11
N PHE A 8 5.94 -8.85 14.56
CA PHE A 8 5.64 -10.11 13.87
C PHE A 8 4.96 -9.90 12.51
N VAL A 9 4.07 -8.92 12.40
CA VAL A 9 3.41 -8.56 11.12
C VAL A 9 4.40 -7.91 10.13
N ARG A 10 5.41 -7.17 10.64
CA ARG A 10 6.46 -6.59 9.82
C ARG A 10 7.39 -7.63 9.19
N ILE A 11 7.70 -8.68 9.94
CA ILE A 11 8.51 -9.81 9.46
C ILE A 11 7.71 -10.66 8.49
N LEU A 12 6.41 -10.86 8.73
CA LEU A 12 5.54 -11.64 7.85
C LEU A 12 5.29 -10.95 6.49
N ALA A 13 5.15 -9.63 6.46
CA ALA A 13 4.93 -8.87 5.23
C ALA A 13 6.16 -8.85 4.30
N VAL A 14 7.36 -8.94 4.86
CA VAL A 14 8.62 -9.03 4.09
C VAL A 14 9.01 -10.48 3.83
N ALA A 15 8.69 -11.39 4.74
CA ALA A 15 9.01 -12.81 4.62
C ALA A 15 7.97 -13.62 3.82
N ALA A 16 6.72 -13.14 3.70
CA ALA A 16 5.68 -13.86 2.96
C ALA A 16 6.04 -14.11 1.49
N PRO A 17 6.58 -13.16 0.72
CA PRO A 17 7.01 -13.45 -0.65
C PRO A 17 8.21 -14.42 -0.70
N LEU A 18 9.10 -14.36 0.30
CA LEU A 18 10.22 -15.29 0.41
C LEU A 18 9.77 -16.69 0.86
N LEU A 19 8.77 -16.81 1.73
CA LEU A 19 8.21 -18.08 2.17
C LEU A 19 7.35 -18.74 1.09
N VAL A 20 6.58 -17.97 0.33
CA VAL A 20 5.82 -18.51 -0.83
C VAL A 20 6.79 -18.97 -1.93
N ALA A 21 7.84 -18.21 -2.20
CA ALA A 21 8.90 -18.66 -3.10
C ALA A 21 9.61 -19.93 -2.59
N SER A 22 9.84 -20.05 -1.29
CA SER A 22 10.46 -21.24 -0.70
C SER A 22 9.54 -22.47 -0.68
N GLN A 23 8.22 -22.30 -0.53
CA GLN A 23 7.26 -23.41 -0.55
C GLN A 23 6.98 -23.94 -1.96
N VAL A 24 6.95 -23.07 -2.97
CA VAL A 24 6.92 -23.49 -4.37
C VAL A 24 8.17 -24.27 -4.74
N MET A 25 9.30 -23.98 -4.08
CA MET A 25 10.57 -24.72 -4.26
C MET A 25 10.65 -26.01 -3.48
N ALA A 26 9.92 -26.15 -2.36
CA ALA A 26 9.94 -27.37 -1.53
C ALA A 26 9.12 -28.52 -2.14
N GLN A 27 8.17 -28.23 -3.04
CA GLN A 27 7.37 -29.26 -3.72
C GLN A 27 8.10 -29.98 -4.84
N ASP A 28 9.20 -29.41 -5.36
CA ASP A 28 10.04 -30.02 -6.40
C ASP A 28 11.28 -30.78 -5.84
N ALA A 29 11.38 -30.92 -4.52
CA ALA A 29 12.56 -31.51 -3.84
C ALA A 29 12.67 -33.06 -3.95
N GLY A 30 12.14 -33.66 -5.03
CA GLY A 30 12.21 -35.08 -5.32
C GLY A 30 13.31 -35.49 -6.33
N GLY A 31 14.25 -34.64 -6.73
CA GLY A 31 15.29 -35.08 -7.67
C GLY A 31 16.27 -33.98 -8.08
N GLY A 32 17.50 -34.04 -7.65
CA GLY A 32 18.68 -33.45 -8.30
C GLY A 32 19.07 -32.04 -7.85
N GLY A 33 19.99 -31.92 -6.89
CA GLY A 33 20.46 -30.65 -6.32
C GLY A 33 21.33 -29.73 -7.20
N ALA A 34 21.55 -30.01 -8.47
CA ALA A 34 22.33 -29.17 -9.40
C ALA A 34 21.45 -28.37 -10.40
N GLU A 35 20.23 -28.80 -10.66
CA GLU A 35 19.31 -28.10 -11.57
C GLU A 35 18.50 -26.98 -10.90
N GLN A 36 18.44 -26.94 -9.55
CA GLN A 36 17.62 -25.98 -8.83
C GLN A 36 18.17 -24.54 -8.87
N SER A 37 19.50 -24.36 -8.89
CA SER A 37 20.10 -23.03 -9.01
C SER A 37 19.91 -22.41 -10.40
N SER A 38 19.80 -23.25 -11.43
CA SER A 38 19.51 -22.82 -12.79
C SER A 38 18.05 -22.43 -12.99
N ALA A 39 17.12 -23.12 -12.33
CA ALA A 39 15.67 -22.85 -12.43
C ALA A 39 15.30 -21.46 -11.85
N ILE A 40 15.94 -21.02 -10.76
CA ILE A 40 15.76 -19.66 -10.21
C ILE A 40 16.36 -18.62 -11.14
N ALA A 41 17.58 -18.85 -11.64
CA ALA A 41 18.23 -17.95 -12.59
C ALA A 41 17.42 -17.86 -13.90
N ASP A 42 16.87 -18.97 -14.37
CA ASP A 42 16.01 -19.01 -15.56
C ASP A 42 14.66 -18.33 -15.34
N PHE A 43 14.12 -18.33 -14.11
CA PHE A 43 12.91 -17.62 -13.74
C PHE A 43 13.10 -16.09 -13.85
N PHE A 44 14.29 -15.59 -13.47
CA PHE A 44 14.65 -14.18 -13.58
C PHE A 44 15.26 -13.80 -14.95
N LYS A 45 15.52 -14.79 -15.81
CA LYS A 45 16.11 -14.51 -17.10
C LYS A 45 15.09 -13.81 -18.00
N TYR A 46 15.36 -12.55 -18.29
CA TYR A 46 14.57 -11.63 -19.13
C TYR A 46 14.01 -12.25 -20.42
N GLN A 47 14.75 -13.17 -21.05
CA GLN A 47 14.37 -13.81 -22.30
C GLN A 47 13.16 -14.75 -22.19
N ASN A 48 12.84 -15.23 -20.98
CA ASN A 48 11.75 -16.18 -20.75
C ASN A 48 10.41 -15.53 -20.35
N CYS A 49 10.39 -14.25 -20.01
CA CYS A 49 9.18 -13.60 -19.48
C CYS A 49 8.35 -12.82 -20.52
N GLY A 50 8.89 -12.58 -21.73
CA GLY A 50 8.23 -11.76 -22.75
C GLY A 50 8.00 -10.30 -22.29
N THR A 51 7.37 -9.50 -23.14
CA THR A 51 7.12 -8.07 -22.87
C THR A 51 6.23 -7.87 -21.62
N ILE A 52 5.26 -8.77 -21.39
CA ILE A 52 4.32 -8.69 -20.27
C ILE A 52 5.01 -9.00 -18.95
N GLY A 53 5.90 -9.99 -18.92
CA GLY A 53 6.68 -10.28 -17.72
C GLY A 53 7.55 -9.12 -17.27
N TYR A 54 8.14 -8.39 -18.23
CA TYR A 54 8.89 -7.18 -17.94
C TYR A 54 8.03 -6.08 -17.32
N LEU A 55 6.82 -5.85 -17.84
CA LEU A 55 5.87 -4.89 -17.25
C LEU A 55 5.50 -5.26 -15.81
N ILE A 56 5.29 -6.55 -15.52
CA ILE A 56 5.02 -7.01 -14.15
C ILE A 56 6.21 -6.75 -13.23
N MET A 57 7.44 -6.93 -13.71
CA MET A 57 8.66 -6.63 -12.94
C MET A 57 8.78 -5.15 -12.60
N VAL A 58 8.56 -4.26 -13.57
CA VAL A 58 8.54 -2.81 -13.33
C VAL A 58 7.44 -2.45 -12.31
N LEU A 59 6.25 -3.02 -12.46
CA LEU A 59 5.14 -2.83 -11.54
C LEU A 59 5.49 -3.28 -10.11
N SER A 60 6.24 -4.38 -9.97
CA SER A 60 6.74 -4.89 -8.68
C SER A 60 7.66 -3.90 -7.98
N VAL A 61 8.59 -3.27 -8.72
CA VAL A 61 9.50 -2.26 -8.16
C VAL A 61 8.72 -1.03 -7.69
N ILE A 62 7.77 -0.56 -8.50
CA ILE A 62 6.89 0.57 -8.12
C ILE A 62 6.08 0.23 -6.88
N ALA A 63 5.49 -0.97 -6.82
CA ALA A 63 4.72 -1.43 -5.66
C ALA A 63 5.59 -1.48 -4.40
N GLY A 64 6.82 -1.98 -4.50
CA GLY A 64 7.79 -2.01 -3.40
C GLY A 64 8.10 -0.61 -2.86
N ALA A 65 8.39 0.34 -3.75
CA ALA A 65 8.65 1.73 -3.39
C ALA A 65 7.44 2.37 -2.67
N LEU A 66 6.24 2.21 -3.23
CA LEU A 66 4.99 2.71 -2.65
C LEU A 66 4.68 2.08 -1.29
N MET A 67 4.95 0.78 -1.11
CA MET A 67 4.78 0.12 0.18
C MET A 67 5.69 0.76 1.23
N ILE A 68 6.98 0.90 0.95
CA ILE A 68 7.95 1.48 1.89
C ILE A 68 7.54 2.92 2.25
N GLU A 69 7.25 3.74 1.25
CA GLU A 69 6.84 5.13 1.44
C GLU A 69 5.59 5.24 2.34
N ASN A 70 4.53 4.49 2.04
CA ASN A 70 3.30 4.54 2.82
C ASN A 70 3.48 4.00 4.24
N PHE A 71 4.27 2.93 4.46
CA PHE A 71 4.60 2.44 5.80
C PHE A 71 5.37 3.46 6.64
N MET A 72 6.20 4.30 6.02
CA MET A 72 6.96 5.35 6.70
C MET A 72 6.11 6.60 6.97
N ASN A 73 5.20 6.94 6.06
CA ASN A 73 4.43 8.18 6.13
C ASN A 73 3.14 8.05 6.96
N ILE A 74 2.48 6.88 6.94
CA ILE A 74 1.26 6.63 7.71
C ILE A 74 1.62 6.13 9.12
N LYS A 75 2.21 7.03 9.92
CA LYS A 75 2.50 6.81 11.34
C LYS A 75 1.83 7.92 12.15
N ARG A 76 1.34 7.57 13.36
CA ARG A 76 0.77 8.54 14.30
C ARG A 76 1.72 9.69 14.58
N GLU A 77 3.00 9.37 14.81
CA GLU A 77 4.07 10.32 15.10
C GLU A 77 4.31 11.36 13.99
N LYS A 78 3.99 11.03 12.73
CA LYS A 78 4.08 11.97 11.60
C LYS A 78 2.80 12.74 11.35
N LEU A 79 1.64 12.14 11.61
CA LEU A 79 0.34 12.75 11.36
C LEU A 79 -0.12 13.63 12.53
N ALA A 80 0.30 13.31 13.74
CA ALA A 80 0.09 14.08 14.96
C ALA A 80 1.31 13.88 15.87
N PRO A 81 2.38 14.68 15.70
CA PRO A 81 3.53 14.66 16.59
C PRO A 81 3.10 15.02 18.02
N PRO A 82 3.56 14.28 19.04
CA PRO A 82 3.15 14.53 20.42
C PRO A 82 3.61 15.89 20.93
N ASP A 83 4.78 16.35 20.49
CA ASP A 83 5.30 17.67 20.88
C ASP A 83 4.40 18.78 20.38
N LEU A 84 3.99 18.70 19.11
CA LEU A 84 3.08 19.67 18.50
C LEU A 84 1.68 19.66 19.14
N LEU A 85 1.21 18.48 19.56
CA LEU A 85 -0.05 18.38 20.29
C LEU A 85 0.03 19.10 21.64
N ASN A 86 1.10 18.89 22.40
CA ASN A 86 1.32 19.55 23.68
C ASN A 86 1.43 21.07 23.53
N ASP A 87 2.10 21.56 22.47
CA ASP A 87 2.23 22.98 22.17
C ASP A 87 0.85 23.61 21.86
N ILE A 88 0.05 22.91 21.02
CA ILE A 88 -1.31 23.35 20.71
C ILE A 88 -2.18 23.38 21.99
N GLU A 89 -2.10 22.33 22.83
CA GLU A 89 -2.84 22.28 24.11
C GLU A 89 -2.44 23.45 25.04
N ALA A 90 -1.16 23.76 25.16
CA ALA A 90 -0.65 24.85 25.96
C ALA A 90 -1.13 26.23 25.45
N LEU A 91 -1.15 26.42 24.11
CA LEU A 91 -1.67 27.65 23.50
C LEU A 91 -3.18 27.80 23.68
N PHE A 92 -3.94 26.70 23.66
CA PHE A 92 -5.36 26.70 23.96
C PHE A 92 -5.66 27.02 25.44
N ASP A 93 -4.85 26.48 26.36
CA ASP A 93 -4.97 26.78 27.79
C ASP A 93 -4.59 28.24 28.10
N GLY A 94 -3.64 28.81 27.35
CA GLY A 94 -3.25 30.23 27.43
C GLY A 94 -4.17 31.20 26.70
N GLU A 95 -5.22 30.75 26.02
CA GLU A 95 -6.12 31.54 25.17
C GLU A 95 -5.39 32.30 24.03
N ASN A 96 -4.17 31.85 23.63
CA ASN A 96 -3.32 32.45 22.60
C ASN A 96 -3.67 31.87 21.21
N PHE A 97 -4.91 32.07 20.76
CA PHE A 97 -5.38 31.46 19.50
C PHE A 97 -4.67 32.01 18.26
N GLN A 98 -4.14 33.20 18.30
CA GLN A 98 -3.38 33.79 17.19
C GLN A 98 -2.08 32.99 16.94
N GLU A 99 -1.34 32.70 18.01
CA GLU A 99 -0.13 31.90 17.96
C GLU A 99 -0.41 30.47 17.54
N ALA A 100 -1.56 29.90 17.99
CA ALA A 100 -2.00 28.58 17.56
C ALA A 100 -2.29 28.51 16.06
N VAL A 101 -2.86 29.56 15.46
CA VAL A 101 -3.06 29.66 14.01
C VAL A 101 -1.72 29.71 13.28
N GLU A 102 -0.78 30.55 13.73
CA GLU A 102 0.55 30.67 13.12
C GLU A 102 1.31 29.33 13.18
N LEU A 103 1.24 28.61 14.30
CA LEU A 103 1.84 27.29 14.45
C LEU A 103 1.23 26.27 13.46
N CYS A 104 -0.10 26.29 13.29
CA CYS A 104 -0.80 25.44 12.33
C CYS A 104 -0.47 25.75 10.86
N GLU A 105 -0.10 27.02 10.56
CA GLU A 105 0.33 27.42 9.21
C GLU A 105 1.78 27.01 8.91
N GLN A 106 2.65 27.02 9.91
CA GLN A 106 4.06 26.65 9.78
C GLN A 106 4.25 25.13 9.64
N GLU A 107 3.53 24.35 10.42
CA GLU A 107 3.64 22.90 10.48
C GLU A 107 2.39 22.24 9.86
N LYS A 108 2.46 21.85 8.58
CA LYS A 108 1.34 21.24 7.87
C LYS A 108 1.29 19.72 8.09
N ASN A 109 0.46 19.30 9.01
CA ASN A 109 0.18 17.90 9.35
C ASN A 109 -1.33 17.66 9.41
N TYR A 110 -1.76 16.41 9.51
CA TYR A 110 -3.18 16.08 9.67
C TYR A 110 -3.81 16.86 10.84
N LEU A 111 -3.19 16.80 12.03
CA LEU A 111 -3.69 17.47 13.24
C LEU A 111 -3.79 18.98 13.05
N THR A 112 -2.72 19.63 12.56
CA THR A 112 -2.70 21.10 12.37
C THR A 112 -3.67 21.58 11.32
N ASN A 113 -3.88 20.83 10.25
CA ASN A 113 -4.88 21.16 9.24
C ASN A 113 -6.31 21.13 9.84
N VAL A 114 -6.61 20.11 10.65
CA VAL A 114 -7.92 19.99 11.32
C VAL A 114 -8.12 21.07 12.37
N VAL A 115 -7.10 21.32 13.21
CA VAL A 115 -7.14 22.37 14.24
C VAL A 115 -7.21 23.76 13.59
N GLY A 116 -6.42 24.03 12.56
CA GLY A 116 -6.45 25.28 11.81
C GLY A 116 -7.80 25.57 11.16
N ALA A 117 -8.47 24.54 10.62
CA ALA A 117 -9.83 24.68 10.09
C ALA A 117 -10.83 25.09 11.18
N GLY A 118 -10.72 24.51 12.38
CA GLY A 118 -11.54 24.92 13.52
C GLY A 118 -11.25 26.35 13.97
N LEU A 119 -9.95 26.70 14.11
CA LEU A 119 -9.52 28.05 14.53
C LEU A 119 -9.92 29.14 13.53
N SER A 120 -9.95 28.84 12.23
CA SER A 120 -10.40 29.79 11.21
C SER A 120 -11.86 30.21 11.35
N LYS A 121 -12.66 29.50 12.13
CA LYS A 121 -14.07 29.76 12.43
C LYS A 121 -14.29 30.29 13.85
N LEU A 122 -13.24 30.69 14.55
CA LEU A 122 -13.34 31.37 15.85
C LEU A 122 -14.21 32.63 15.71
N GLY A 123 -15.14 32.80 16.66
CA GLY A 123 -16.12 33.91 16.63
C GLY A 123 -17.42 33.60 15.89
N HIS A 124 -17.54 32.42 15.27
CA HIS A 124 -18.80 31.93 14.71
C HIS A 124 -19.50 30.95 15.69
N ALA A 125 -20.72 30.55 15.35
CA ALA A 125 -21.44 29.56 16.14
C ALA A 125 -20.65 28.25 16.23
N PHE A 126 -20.68 27.58 17.39
CA PHE A 126 -19.96 26.34 17.65
C PHE A 126 -20.26 25.26 16.60
N GLU A 127 -21.49 25.19 16.11
CA GLU A 127 -21.89 24.26 15.03
C GLU A 127 -21.14 24.49 13.73
N THR A 128 -20.88 25.77 13.37
CA THR A 128 -20.12 26.13 12.17
C THR A 128 -18.66 25.69 12.30
N MET A 129 -18.07 25.88 13.47
CA MET A 129 -16.71 25.44 13.77
C MET A 129 -16.60 23.91 13.72
N GLN A 130 -17.54 23.21 14.36
CA GLN A 130 -17.59 21.75 14.36
C GLN A 130 -17.77 21.18 12.93
N THR A 131 -18.56 21.84 12.10
CA THR A 131 -18.72 21.46 10.70
C THR A 131 -17.41 21.58 9.93
N ALA A 132 -16.70 22.72 10.08
CA ALA A 132 -15.41 22.92 9.41
C ALA A 132 -14.34 21.90 9.86
N ILE A 133 -14.32 21.53 11.14
CA ILE A 133 -13.46 20.48 11.68
C ILE A 133 -13.76 19.13 11.01
N ARG A 134 -15.04 18.72 10.94
CA ARG A 134 -15.46 17.44 10.34
C ARG A 134 -15.19 17.39 8.84
N GLU A 135 -15.39 18.48 8.13
CA GLU A 135 -15.06 18.58 6.71
C GLU A 135 -13.56 18.38 6.49
N MET A 136 -12.71 19.04 7.27
CA MET A 136 -11.26 18.89 7.16
C MET A 136 -10.79 17.49 7.59
N GLN A 137 -11.36 16.90 8.65
CA GLN A 137 -11.10 15.52 9.06
C GLN A 137 -11.40 14.53 7.92
N THR A 138 -12.51 14.75 7.23
CA THR A 138 -12.91 13.91 6.09
C THR A 138 -11.94 14.11 4.93
N GLU A 139 -11.58 15.35 4.60
CA GLU A 139 -10.64 15.66 3.53
C GLU A 139 -9.27 15.02 3.76
N GLU A 140 -8.69 15.16 4.95
CA GLU A 140 -7.40 14.58 5.30
C GLU A 140 -7.45 13.04 5.30
N THR A 141 -8.54 12.46 5.78
CA THR A 141 -8.74 11.00 5.72
C THR A 141 -8.81 10.52 4.28
N VAL A 142 -9.53 11.23 3.40
CA VAL A 142 -9.61 10.90 1.96
C VAL A 142 -8.24 11.00 1.30
N LYS A 143 -7.43 12.03 1.61
CA LYS A 143 -6.06 12.16 1.10
C LYS A 143 -5.20 10.94 1.47
N LEU A 144 -5.31 10.43 2.70
CA LEU A 144 -4.61 9.22 3.13
C LEU A 144 -5.09 7.98 2.36
N PHE A 145 -6.41 7.83 2.14
CA PHE A 145 -6.95 6.73 1.36
C PHE A 145 -6.53 6.78 -0.11
N GLN A 146 -6.47 7.97 -0.72
CA GLN A 146 -5.98 8.15 -2.08
C GLN A 146 -4.51 7.71 -2.22
N LYS A 147 -3.65 8.03 -1.25
CA LYS A 147 -2.24 7.59 -1.25
C LYS A 147 -2.10 6.07 -1.26
N ILE A 148 -2.87 5.37 -0.44
CA ILE A 148 -2.82 3.90 -0.41
C ILE A 148 -3.61 3.25 -1.56
N GLY A 149 -4.49 3.99 -2.22
CA GLY A 149 -5.33 3.52 -3.33
C GLY A 149 -4.52 2.94 -4.48
N TRP A 150 -3.34 3.50 -4.76
CA TRP A 150 -2.41 2.97 -5.76
C TRP A 150 -1.98 1.53 -5.49
N LEU A 151 -1.78 1.15 -4.22
CA LEU A 151 -1.46 -0.24 -3.85
C LEU A 151 -2.63 -1.18 -4.14
N SER A 152 -3.87 -0.73 -3.89
CA SER A 152 -5.08 -1.47 -4.23
C SER A 152 -5.17 -1.73 -5.73
N LEU A 153 -4.91 -0.70 -6.53
CA LEU A 153 -4.90 -0.78 -7.99
C LEU A 153 -3.87 -1.79 -8.49
N ILE A 154 -2.64 -1.72 -7.99
CA ILE A 154 -1.57 -2.65 -8.37
C ILE A 154 -1.93 -4.09 -7.99
N SER A 155 -2.47 -4.30 -6.78
CA SER A 155 -2.91 -5.63 -6.33
C SER A 155 -4.00 -6.23 -7.20
N ALA A 156 -4.87 -5.41 -7.78
CA ALA A 156 -5.92 -5.86 -8.69
C ALA A 156 -5.39 -6.09 -10.12
N ILE A 157 -4.52 -5.23 -10.64
CA ILE A 157 -4.04 -5.28 -12.01
C ILE A 157 -2.97 -6.36 -12.21
N ALA A 158 -2.11 -6.62 -11.22
CA ALA A 158 -1.00 -7.55 -11.38
C ALA A 158 -1.44 -8.99 -11.75
N PRO A 159 -2.49 -9.59 -11.15
CA PRO A 159 -2.99 -10.90 -11.58
C PRO A 159 -3.61 -10.87 -12.99
N MET A 160 -4.29 -9.76 -13.34
CA MET A 160 -4.88 -9.58 -14.66
C MET A 160 -3.80 -9.51 -15.75
N MET A 161 -2.69 -8.82 -15.48
CA MET A 161 -1.52 -8.81 -16.36
C MET A 161 -0.89 -10.20 -16.50
N GLY A 162 -0.83 -10.96 -15.40
CA GLY A 162 -0.37 -12.35 -15.42
C GLY A 162 -1.26 -13.22 -16.32
N LEU A 163 -2.57 -13.12 -16.17
CA LEU A 163 -3.53 -13.84 -17.01
C LEU A 163 -3.44 -13.40 -18.48
N PHE A 164 -3.31 -12.11 -18.74
CA PHE A 164 -3.10 -11.60 -20.08
C PHE A 164 -1.82 -12.17 -20.72
N GLY A 165 -0.76 -12.34 -19.92
CA GLY A 165 0.47 -13.01 -20.35
C GLY A 165 0.25 -14.47 -20.76
N THR A 166 -0.59 -15.24 -20.02
CA THR A 166 -0.89 -16.61 -20.44
C THR A 166 -1.69 -16.68 -21.74
N VAL A 167 -2.70 -15.83 -21.89
CA VAL A 167 -3.53 -15.80 -23.10
C VAL A 167 -2.68 -15.45 -24.32
N THR A 168 -1.86 -14.42 -24.23
CA THR A 168 -0.97 -14.03 -25.34
C THR A 168 0.10 -15.06 -25.62
N GLY A 169 0.70 -15.67 -24.62
CA GLY A 169 1.68 -16.75 -24.78
C GLY A 169 1.09 -17.98 -25.46
N MET A 170 -0.08 -18.39 -25.06
CA MET A 170 -0.82 -19.51 -25.71
C MET A 170 -1.20 -19.15 -27.14
N PHE A 171 -1.67 -17.93 -27.40
CA PHE A 171 -2.01 -17.48 -28.76
C PHE A 171 -0.82 -17.57 -29.70
N VAL A 172 0.36 -17.10 -29.27
CA VAL A 172 1.60 -17.21 -30.06
C VAL A 172 2.00 -18.66 -30.28
N THR A 173 1.88 -19.51 -29.24
CA THR A 173 2.23 -20.93 -29.33
C THR A 173 1.34 -21.67 -30.35
N PHE A 174 0.03 -21.45 -30.33
CA PHE A 174 -0.90 -22.02 -31.32
C PHE A 174 -0.66 -21.46 -32.73
N GLY A 175 -0.31 -20.18 -32.83
CA GLY A 175 0.10 -19.58 -34.11
C GLY A 175 1.30 -20.28 -34.76
N THR A 176 2.30 -20.63 -33.97
CA THR A 176 3.49 -21.39 -34.45
C THR A 176 3.13 -22.80 -34.89
N ILE A 177 2.21 -23.47 -34.19
CA ILE A 177 1.71 -24.81 -34.58
C ILE A 177 0.97 -24.75 -35.91
N ALA A 178 0.09 -23.75 -36.09
CA ALA A 178 -0.66 -23.57 -37.33
C ALA A 178 0.28 -23.29 -38.52
N ALA A 179 1.28 -22.42 -38.33
CA ALA A 179 2.27 -22.10 -39.35
C ALA A 179 3.15 -23.29 -39.76
N ALA A 180 3.41 -24.24 -38.84
CA ALA A 180 4.17 -25.46 -39.09
C ALA A 180 3.32 -26.61 -39.68
N GLY A 181 2.08 -26.37 -40.11
CA GLY A 181 1.21 -27.41 -40.66
C GLY A 181 0.82 -28.51 -39.67
N GLY A 182 0.82 -28.18 -38.37
CA GLY A 182 0.48 -29.15 -37.29
C GLY A 182 1.62 -30.04 -36.83
N SER A 183 2.78 -30.00 -37.48
CA SER A 183 3.92 -30.87 -37.18
C SER A 183 4.91 -30.19 -36.24
N VAL A 184 4.56 -30.07 -34.95
CA VAL A 184 5.40 -29.41 -33.92
C VAL A 184 5.80 -30.48 -32.87
N SER A 185 7.07 -30.38 -32.40
CA SER A 185 7.51 -31.33 -31.35
C SER A 185 6.79 -31.05 -30.03
N PRO A 186 6.48 -32.11 -29.23
CA PRO A 186 5.90 -31.92 -27.90
C PRO A 186 6.73 -31.03 -26.98
N ALA A 187 8.05 -31.00 -27.15
CA ALA A 187 8.97 -30.12 -26.40
C ALA A 187 8.75 -28.63 -26.69
N THR A 188 8.50 -28.26 -27.95
CA THR A 188 8.21 -26.87 -28.35
C THR A 188 6.88 -26.41 -27.76
N LEU A 189 5.86 -27.28 -27.77
CA LEU A 189 4.57 -26.99 -27.16
C LEU A 189 4.69 -26.79 -25.66
N ALA A 190 5.39 -27.70 -24.97
CA ALA A 190 5.63 -27.62 -23.53
C ALA A 190 6.37 -26.34 -23.13
N SER A 191 7.36 -25.89 -23.90
CA SER A 191 8.11 -24.67 -23.66
C SER A 191 7.23 -23.42 -23.77
N GLY A 192 6.34 -23.34 -24.75
CA GLY A 192 5.40 -22.24 -24.93
C GLY A 192 4.37 -22.16 -23.79
N ILE A 193 3.84 -23.30 -23.35
CA ILE A 193 2.94 -23.36 -22.19
C ILE A 193 3.66 -22.97 -20.90
N LYS A 194 4.86 -23.48 -20.66
CA LYS A 194 5.70 -23.09 -19.50
C LYS A 194 5.89 -21.58 -19.43
N MET A 195 6.25 -20.96 -20.54
CA MET A 195 6.48 -19.53 -20.64
C MET A 195 5.19 -18.73 -20.30
N ALA A 196 4.05 -19.16 -20.80
CA ALA A 196 2.76 -18.58 -20.48
C ALA A 196 2.46 -18.66 -18.97
N LEU A 197 2.63 -19.81 -18.34
CA LEU A 197 2.36 -20.00 -16.91
C LEU A 197 3.24 -19.15 -15.99
N ILE A 198 4.50 -18.91 -16.36
CA ILE A 198 5.45 -18.08 -15.60
C ILE A 198 4.89 -16.67 -15.39
N THR A 199 4.24 -16.06 -16.38
CA THR A 199 3.69 -14.72 -16.26
C THR A 199 2.57 -14.63 -15.21
N THR A 200 1.72 -15.67 -15.09
CA THR A 200 0.68 -15.73 -14.05
C THR A 200 1.30 -15.89 -12.66
N ILE A 201 2.30 -16.74 -12.51
CA ILE A 201 3.02 -16.89 -11.23
C ILE A 201 3.63 -15.56 -10.81
N LEU A 202 4.28 -14.84 -11.71
CA LEU A 202 4.83 -13.51 -11.44
C LEU A 202 3.75 -12.51 -11.01
N GLY A 203 2.63 -12.46 -11.72
CA GLY A 203 1.51 -11.58 -11.39
C GLY A 203 0.97 -11.83 -9.99
N LEU A 204 0.76 -13.10 -9.61
CA LEU A 204 0.27 -13.48 -8.27
C LEU A 204 1.32 -13.23 -7.18
N THR A 205 2.59 -13.47 -7.47
CA THR A 205 3.69 -13.21 -6.52
C THR A 205 3.78 -11.73 -6.14
N VAL A 206 3.46 -10.83 -7.07
CA VAL A 206 3.38 -9.39 -6.79
C VAL A 206 2.07 -9.02 -6.10
N ALA A 207 0.94 -9.53 -6.57
CA ALA A 207 -0.38 -9.14 -6.10
C ALA A 207 -0.63 -9.48 -4.63
N ILE A 208 -0.23 -10.68 -4.18
CA ILE A 208 -0.51 -11.17 -2.83
C ILE A 208 0.15 -10.27 -1.76
N PRO A 209 1.46 -10.01 -1.77
CA PRO A 209 2.08 -9.17 -0.74
C PRO A 209 1.60 -7.71 -0.81
N VAL A 210 1.36 -7.17 -2.01
CA VAL A 210 0.82 -5.82 -2.17
C VAL A 210 -0.59 -5.71 -1.60
N GLY A 211 -1.45 -6.71 -1.83
CA GLY A 211 -2.79 -6.77 -1.26
C GLY A 211 -2.79 -6.83 0.27
N VAL A 212 -1.93 -7.67 0.86
CA VAL A 212 -1.76 -7.74 2.33
C VAL A 212 -1.28 -6.40 2.89
N ALA A 213 -0.31 -5.77 2.23
CA ALA A 213 0.21 -4.45 2.63
C ALA A 213 -0.89 -3.38 2.56
N PHE A 214 -1.69 -3.36 1.48
CA PHE A 214 -2.82 -2.44 1.32
C PHE A 214 -3.83 -2.57 2.47
N TYR A 215 -4.29 -3.78 2.79
CA TYR A 215 -5.25 -3.99 3.88
C TYR A 215 -4.68 -3.59 5.25
N THR A 216 -3.40 -3.88 5.48
CA THR A 216 -2.72 -3.47 6.72
C THR A 216 -2.63 -1.96 6.85
N LEU A 217 -2.26 -1.27 5.77
CA LEU A 217 -2.19 0.20 5.72
C LEU A 217 -3.57 0.83 5.85
N ARG A 218 -4.59 0.29 5.20
CA ARG A 218 -5.98 0.73 5.30
C ARG A 218 -6.47 0.72 6.76
N ASN A 219 -6.26 -0.40 7.44
CA ASN A 219 -6.63 -0.51 8.86
C ASN A 219 -5.84 0.47 9.74
N ARG A 220 -4.59 0.75 9.37
CA ARG A 220 -3.77 1.74 10.07
C ARG A 220 -4.28 3.16 9.86
N VAL A 221 -4.64 3.54 8.61
CA VAL A 221 -5.27 4.84 8.31
C VAL A 221 -6.50 5.04 9.16
N ILE A 222 -7.44 4.08 9.14
CA ILE A 222 -8.68 4.16 9.93
C ILE A 222 -8.38 4.39 11.41
N ARG A 223 -7.46 3.61 11.99
CA ARG A 223 -7.12 3.73 13.40
C ARG A 223 -6.54 5.09 13.74
N VAL A 224 -5.55 5.55 12.97
CA VAL A 224 -4.84 6.81 13.24
C VAL A 224 -5.76 7.99 13.00
N SER A 225 -6.54 8.00 11.92
CA SER A 225 -7.50 9.10 11.67
C SER A 225 -8.57 9.19 12.77
N THR A 226 -9.11 8.06 13.21
CA THR A 226 -10.10 8.04 14.31
C THR A 226 -9.50 8.58 15.61
N GLU A 227 -8.26 8.21 15.93
CA GLU A 227 -7.56 8.70 17.13
C GLU A 227 -7.32 10.22 17.06
N ILE A 228 -6.84 10.74 15.93
CA ILE A 228 -6.58 12.17 15.76
C ILE A 228 -7.89 12.96 15.75
N ASN A 229 -8.94 12.42 15.14
CA ASN A 229 -10.27 13.05 15.15
C ASN A 229 -10.82 13.20 16.58
N ALA A 230 -10.68 12.16 17.40
CA ALA A 230 -11.09 12.22 18.80
C ALA A 230 -10.29 13.26 19.60
N ILE A 231 -8.97 13.36 19.35
CA ILE A 231 -8.11 14.37 19.99
C ILE A 231 -8.57 15.78 19.59
N SER A 232 -8.79 16.03 18.29
CA SER A 232 -9.22 17.34 17.80
C SER A 232 -10.61 17.71 18.32
N GLU A 233 -11.56 16.79 18.39
CA GLU A 233 -12.88 17.04 18.98
C GLU A 233 -12.77 17.42 20.47
N ASN A 234 -11.95 16.71 21.25
CA ASN A 234 -11.72 17.03 22.66
C ASN A 234 -11.11 18.42 22.88
N LEU A 235 -10.18 18.83 22.02
CA LEU A 235 -9.59 20.19 22.06
C LEU A 235 -10.66 21.27 21.93
N PHE A 236 -11.61 21.08 21.02
CA PHE A 236 -12.67 22.06 20.76
C PHE A 236 -13.88 21.94 21.67
N GLU A 237 -14.08 20.85 22.40
CA GLU A 237 -15.19 20.68 23.33
C GLU A 237 -15.14 21.71 24.48
N ARG A 238 -13.94 22.21 24.81
CA ARG A 238 -13.74 23.30 25.80
C ARG A 238 -14.43 24.59 25.38
N PHE A 239 -14.59 24.85 24.08
CA PHE A 239 -15.30 26.04 23.56
C PHE A 239 -16.81 25.93 23.68
N ARG A 240 -17.34 24.72 23.77
CA ARG A 240 -18.78 24.47 23.94
C ARG A 240 -19.29 24.96 25.30
N SER A 241 -18.47 24.90 26.33
CA SER A 241 -18.88 25.28 27.69
C SER A 241 -18.86 26.79 27.95
N LYS A 242 -18.30 27.61 27.02
CA LYS A 242 -18.19 29.07 27.17
C LYS A 242 -19.30 29.86 26.44
N ASN A 243 -20.15 29.18 25.64
CA ASN A 243 -21.35 29.75 25.01
C ASN A 243 -22.61 29.17 25.66
#